data_2f38e2730b9d822bf71335b8eb60c887
#
_entry.id   2f38e2730b9d822bf71335b8eb60c887
#
_cell.length_a   1.000
_cell.length_b   1.000
_cell.length_c   1.000
_cell.angle_alpha   90.00
_cell.angle_beta   90.00
_cell.angle_gamma   90.00
#
_symmetry.space_group_name_H-M   'P 1'
#
loop_
_entity.id
_entity.type
_entity.pdbx_description
1 polymer ?
#
loop_
_entity_poly.entity_id
_entity_poly.type
_entity_poly.pdbx_seq_one_letter_code
_entity_poly.pdbx_strand_id
1 'polypeptide(L)'
;MFAAPYSLAAGARVDRRAPAWDISEWINWDPGNVDSLSGKVIVIDFFQLWCPGCNKFSGPLLAHWQQKFADSIADGQLILMKIHTVFEGHSYQTVRRLKSYIREKKIDLPVGVDRHADGERLPETMRRYRTRGTPEIAIIDRDGIIQFQEFGYFEPEPVEAMIQSMLVPTRA
;
A
#
# COMPACT_ATOMS: atom_id res chain seq x y z
N MET A 1 -21.43 29.37 5.23
CA MET A 1 -21.54 28.29 4.23
C MET A 1 -20.76 27.09 4.80
N PHE A 2 -21.45 26.15 5.43
CA PHE A 2 -20.82 24.98 6.08
C PHE A 2 -20.57 23.94 5.01
N ALA A 3 -19.29 23.58 4.80
CA ALA A 3 -18.92 22.44 3.97
C ALA A 3 -19.45 21.17 4.65
N ALA A 4 -20.36 20.47 3.97
CA ALA A 4 -20.84 19.18 4.41
C ALA A 4 -19.66 18.20 4.49
N PRO A 5 -19.58 17.33 5.50
CA PRO A 5 -18.57 16.28 5.52
C PRO A 5 -18.83 15.36 4.34
N TYR A 6 -17.82 15.18 3.50
CA TYR A 6 -17.86 14.20 2.43
C TYR A 6 -18.14 12.81 3.04
N SER A 7 -19.33 12.32 2.77
CA SER A 7 -19.69 10.94 3.08
C SER A 7 -18.84 10.06 2.17
N LEU A 8 -17.79 9.46 2.73
CA LEU A 8 -17.02 8.42 2.08
C LEU A 8 -17.94 7.22 1.86
N ALA A 9 -18.42 7.04 0.63
CA ALA A 9 -19.12 5.84 0.26
C ALA A 9 -18.16 4.65 0.42
N ALA A 10 -18.45 3.82 1.43
CA ALA A 10 -18.10 2.42 1.59
C ALA A 10 -16.63 1.98 1.34
N GLY A 11 -15.66 2.72 1.84
CA GLY A 11 -14.38 2.16 2.24
C GLY A 11 -14.32 2.27 3.76
N ALA A 12 -14.16 1.18 4.47
CA ALA A 12 -14.22 1.21 5.92
C ALA A 12 -13.07 2.06 6.46
N ARG A 13 -13.39 3.25 6.98
CA ARG A 13 -12.46 3.99 7.85
C ARG A 13 -12.06 3.08 9.00
N VAL A 14 -10.78 2.70 9.05
CA VAL A 14 -10.34 1.63 9.94
C VAL A 14 -9.93 2.16 11.30
N ASP A 15 -9.44 3.40 11.37
CA ASP A 15 -9.05 4.14 12.58
C ASP A 15 -8.32 3.26 13.62
N ARG A 16 -7.32 2.48 13.16
CA ARG A 16 -6.46 1.69 14.01
C ARG A 16 -4.99 1.94 13.70
N ARG A 17 -4.14 1.81 14.70
CA ARG A 17 -2.69 1.92 14.51
C ARG A 17 -2.19 0.87 13.51
N ALA A 18 -1.40 1.31 12.56
CA ALA A 18 -0.78 0.44 11.58
C ALA A 18 0.26 -0.46 12.26
N PRO A 19 0.17 -1.79 12.11
CA PRO A 19 1.20 -2.67 12.61
C PRO A 19 2.47 -2.56 11.76
N ALA A 20 3.62 -2.85 12.37
CA ALA A 20 4.86 -2.99 11.64
C ALA A 20 4.74 -4.12 10.60
N TRP A 21 5.21 -3.87 9.38
CA TRP A 21 5.32 -4.93 8.39
C TRP A 21 6.56 -5.80 8.66
N ASP A 22 6.54 -7.00 8.11
CA ASP A 22 7.57 -8.01 8.30
C ASP A 22 8.01 -8.53 6.93
N ILE A 23 9.09 -7.96 6.43
CA ILE A 23 9.58 -8.15 5.07
C ILE A 23 10.89 -8.94 5.09
N SER A 24 10.96 -10.01 4.31
CA SER A 24 12.16 -10.84 4.18
C SER A 24 13.21 -10.24 3.24
N GLU A 25 12.76 -9.52 2.21
CA GLU A 25 13.63 -8.88 1.21
C GLU A 25 12.93 -7.64 0.66
N TRP A 26 13.65 -6.52 0.53
CA TRP A 26 13.22 -5.36 -0.24
C TRP A 26 13.86 -5.36 -1.62
N ILE A 27 13.09 -5.01 -2.64
CA ILE A 27 13.54 -4.84 -4.02
C ILE A 27 13.37 -3.36 -4.38
N ASN A 28 14.28 -2.82 -5.15
CA ASN A 28 14.53 -1.43 -5.46
C ASN A 28 15.18 -0.68 -4.29
N TRP A 29 14.49 -0.48 -3.17
CA TRP A 29 15.04 0.14 -1.97
C TRP A 29 14.18 -0.19 -0.73
N ASP A 30 14.77 -0.05 0.45
CA ASP A 30 14.10 -0.25 1.73
C ASP A 30 13.56 1.09 2.27
N PRO A 31 12.26 1.27 2.39
CA PRO A 31 11.67 2.50 2.91
C PRO A 31 11.76 2.63 4.44
N GLY A 32 12.16 1.59 5.15
CA GLY A 32 12.05 1.48 6.60
C GLY A 32 10.77 0.80 7.04
N ASN A 33 10.30 1.09 8.24
CA ASN A 33 9.06 0.55 8.80
C ASN A 33 8.15 1.66 9.32
N VAL A 34 6.93 1.34 9.70
CA VAL A 34 5.90 2.32 10.09
C VAL A 34 6.38 3.31 11.16
N ASP A 35 7.12 2.85 12.15
CA ASP A 35 7.63 3.72 13.21
C ASP A 35 8.73 4.68 12.71
N SER A 36 9.61 4.21 11.81
CA SER A 36 10.65 5.06 11.20
C SER A 36 10.11 6.05 10.17
N LEU A 37 8.89 5.83 9.69
CA LEU A 37 8.19 6.69 8.73
C LEU A 37 7.15 7.60 9.40
N SER A 38 7.20 7.76 10.71
CA SER A 38 6.34 8.69 11.44
C SER A 38 6.39 10.09 10.83
N GLY A 39 5.25 10.75 10.72
CA GLY A 39 5.11 12.04 10.07
C GLY A 39 4.92 12.00 8.55
N LYS A 40 4.96 10.83 7.94
CA LYS A 40 4.73 10.62 6.50
C LYS A 40 3.38 9.94 6.26
N VAL A 41 2.78 10.22 5.12
CA VAL A 41 1.64 9.44 4.61
C VAL A 41 2.19 8.22 3.88
N ILE A 42 1.61 7.04 4.13
CA ILE A 42 2.08 5.79 3.54
C ILE A 42 0.92 5.11 2.82
N VAL A 43 1.16 4.68 1.59
CA VAL A 43 0.22 3.86 0.80
C VAL A 43 0.86 2.51 0.53
N ILE A 44 0.19 1.44 0.92
CA ILE A 44 0.62 0.07 0.71
C ILE A 44 -0.35 -0.61 -0.25
N ASP A 45 0.17 -1.17 -1.35
CA ASP A 45 -0.56 -2.07 -2.24
C ASP A 45 -0.12 -3.52 -1.98
N PHE A 46 -0.98 -4.31 -1.37
CA PHE A 46 -0.79 -5.75 -1.21
C PHE A 46 -1.17 -6.44 -2.51
N PHE A 47 -0.25 -7.18 -3.13
CA PHE A 47 -0.45 -7.74 -4.45
C PHE A 47 0.14 -9.13 -4.65
N GLN A 48 -0.31 -9.80 -5.69
CA GLN A 48 0.28 -11.02 -6.26
C GLN A 48 0.48 -10.88 -7.77
N LEU A 49 1.39 -11.68 -8.36
CA LEU A 49 1.80 -11.54 -9.76
C LEU A 49 0.66 -11.84 -10.76
N TRP A 50 -0.13 -12.85 -10.47
CA TRP A 50 -1.21 -13.32 -11.37
C TRP A 50 -2.59 -12.72 -11.07
N CYS A 51 -2.67 -11.88 -10.06
CA CYS A 51 -3.91 -11.27 -9.62
C CYS A 51 -4.46 -10.29 -10.68
N PRO A 52 -5.63 -10.54 -11.28
CA PRO A 52 -6.18 -9.67 -12.32
C PRO A 52 -6.45 -8.24 -11.84
N GLY A 53 -7.00 -8.09 -10.64
CA GLY A 53 -7.25 -6.77 -10.03
C GLY A 53 -5.95 -6.00 -9.76
N CYS A 54 -4.88 -6.69 -9.37
CA CYS A 54 -3.57 -6.08 -9.17
C CYS A 54 -2.99 -5.56 -10.50
N ASN A 55 -3.17 -6.29 -11.58
CA ASN A 55 -2.65 -5.92 -12.90
C ASN A 55 -3.52 -4.89 -13.63
N LYS A 56 -4.83 -4.88 -13.40
CA LYS A 56 -5.78 -4.03 -14.12
C LYS A 56 -6.24 -2.80 -13.33
N PHE A 57 -6.11 -2.83 -12.00
CA PHE A 57 -6.58 -1.75 -11.15
C PHE A 57 -5.49 -1.19 -10.24
N SER A 58 -5.04 -1.91 -9.19
CA SER A 58 -4.15 -1.30 -8.19
C SER A 58 -2.77 -0.93 -8.72
N GLY A 59 -2.20 -1.74 -9.61
CA GLY A 59 -0.91 -1.42 -10.24
C GLY A 59 -0.95 -0.13 -11.06
N PRO A 60 -1.87 0.00 -12.04
CA PRO A 60 -2.08 1.26 -12.78
C PRO A 60 -2.44 2.44 -11.89
N LEU A 61 -3.23 2.24 -10.83
CA LEU A 61 -3.60 3.28 -9.88
C LEU A 61 -2.37 3.80 -9.12
N LEU A 62 -1.50 2.92 -8.61
CA LEU A 62 -0.27 3.35 -7.95
C LEU A 62 0.66 4.12 -8.91
N ALA A 63 0.77 3.68 -10.16
CA ALA A 63 1.54 4.40 -11.18
C ALA A 63 0.97 5.80 -11.45
N HIS A 64 -0.35 5.93 -11.50
CA HIS A 64 -1.03 7.22 -11.59
C HIS A 64 -0.76 8.10 -10.37
N TRP A 65 -0.88 7.55 -9.15
CA TRP A 65 -0.62 8.29 -7.92
C TRP A 65 0.85 8.71 -7.79
N GLN A 66 1.78 7.89 -8.27
CA GLN A 66 3.20 8.23 -8.30
C GLN A 66 3.46 9.49 -9.15
N GLN A 67 2.75 9.66 -10.26
CA GLN A 67 2.83 10.86 -11.09
C GLN A 67 2.07 12.03 -10.46
N LYS A 68 0.84 11.80 -10.00
CA LYS A 68 -0.03 12.83 -9.43
C LYS A 68 0.56 13.48 -8.17
N PHE A 69 1.20 12.69 -7.32
CA PHE A 69 1.79 13.14 -6.06
C PHE A 69 3.32 13.22 -6.11
N ALA A 70 3.91 13.39 -7.30
CA ALA A 70 5.36 13.35 -7.50
C ALA A 70 6.12 14.30 -6.58
N ASP A 71 5.64 15.52 -6.39
CA ASP A 71 6.27 16.53 -5.53
C ASP A 71 6.28 16.06 -4.06
N SER A 72 5.17 15.56 -3.55
CA SER A 72 5.06 15.06 -2.17
C SER A 72 5.93 13.82 -1.94
N ILE A 73 6.12 12.99 -2.96
CA ILE A 73 7.04 11.84 -2.93
C ILE A 73 8.49 12.33 -2.90
N ALA A 74 8.85 13.28 -3.78
CA ALA A 74 10.18 13.86 -3.84
C ALA A 74 10.57 14.57 -2.53
N ASP A 75 9.61 15.24 -1.90
CA ASP A 75 9.79 15.91 -0.60
C ASP A 75 9.78 14.93 0.59
N GLY A 76 9.58 13.63 0.33
CA GLY A 76 9.54 12.59 1.34
C GLY A 76 8.33 12.65 2.27
N GLN A 77 7.24 13.30 1.87
CA GLN A 77 5.99 13.40 2.65
C GLN A 77 5.05 12.24 2.40
N LEU A 78 5.15 11.60 1.23
CA LEU A 78 4.36 10.45 0.81
C LEU A 78 5.27 9.30 0.42
N ILE A 79 5.00 8.13 0.94
CA ILE A 79 5.63 6.88 0.53
C ILE A 79 4.58 5.99 -0.15
N LEU A 80 4.82 5.64 -1.39
CA LEU A 80 4.08 4.57 -2.07
C LEU A 80 4.94 3.32 -2.07
N MET A 81 4.37 2.19 -1.70
CA MET A 81 5.07 0.90 -1.70
C MET A 81 4.14 -0.25 -2.09
N LYS A 82 4.74 -1.35 -2.48
CA LYS A 82 4.04 -2.59 -2.77
C LYS A 82 4.55 -3.70 -1.87
N ILE A 83 3.66 -4.57 -1.40
CA ILE A 83 4.02 -5.77 -0.65
C ILE A 83 3.51 -6.99 -1.40
N HIS A 84 4.44 -7.84 -1.84
CA HIS A 84 4.15 -9.11 -2.49
C HIS A 84 3.78 -10.12 -1.40
N THR A 85 2.47 -10.27 -1.17
CA THR A 85 1.91 -11.12 -0.13
C THR A 85 1.38 -12.41 -0.75
N VAL A 86 2.11 -13.52 -0.53
CA VAL A 86 1.83 -14.79 -1.19
C VAL A 86 1.07 -15.71 -0.24
N PHE A 87 -0.23 -15.88 -0.47
CA PHE A 87 -1.08 -16.78 0.29
C PHE A 87 -1.57 -17.98 -0.52
N GLU A 88 -1.32 -17.98 -1.83
CA GLU A 88 -1.65 -19.06 -2.76
C GLU A 88 -0.65 -19.11 -3.91
N GLY A 89 -0.58 -20.25 -4.62
CA GLY A 89 0.28 -20.39 -5.79
C GLY A 89 1.77 -20.18 -5.51
N HIS A 90 2.26 -20.63 -4.39
CA HIS A 90 3.64 -20.44 -3.92
C HIS A 90 4.70 -20.86 -4.94
N SER A 91 4.46 -21.93 -5.70
CA SER A 91 5.37 -22.38 -6.75
C SER A 91 5.49 -21.43 -7.93
N TYR A 92 4.46 -20.61 -8.18
CA TYR A 92 4.46 -19.58 -9.21
C TYR A 92 4.95 -18.22 -8.67
N GLN A 93 4.54 -17.84 -7.48
CA GLN A 93 4.80 -16.54 -6.84
C GLN A 93 6.21 -16.41 -6.26
N THR A 94 7.22 -16.83 -7.02
CA THR A 94 8.62 -16.83 -6.56
C THR A 94 9.25 -15.44 -6.65
N VAL A 95 10.25 -15.17 -5.81
CA VAL A 95 11.03 -13.91 -5.84
C VAL A 95 11.69 -13.68 -7.21
N ARG A 96 12.14 -14.74 -7.87
CA ARG A 96 12.69 -14.66 -9.24
C ARG A 96 11.66 -14.10 -10.23
N ARG A 97 10.41 -14.60 -10.20
CA ARG A 97 9.31 -14.09 -11.04
C ARG A 97 8.90 -12.68 -10.65
N LEU A 98 8.90 -12.38 -9.36
CA LEU A 98 8.65 -11.03 -8.86
C LEU A 98 9.65 -10.02 -9.42
N LYS A 99 10.96 -10.35 -9.39
CA LYS A 99 12.00 -9.48 -9.96
C LYS A 99 11.84 -9.29 -11.48
N SER A 100 11.40 -10.31 -12.22
CA SER A 100 11.07 -10.19 -13.64
C SER A 100 9.83 -9.30 -13.86
N TYR A 101 8.79 -9.51 -13.09
CA TYR A 101 7.56 -8.70 -13.12
C TYR A 101 7.85 -7.20 -12.86
N ILE A 102 8.67 -6.90 -11.85
CA ILE A 102 9.08 -5.52 -11.53
C ILE A 102 9.78 -4.87 -12.72
N ARG A 103 10.71 -5.58 -13.39
CA ARG A 103 11.40 -5.07 -14.57
C ARG A 103 10.45 -4.87 -15.76
N GLU A 104 9.60 -5.83 -16.04
CA GLU A 104 8.64 -5.78 -17.16
C GLU A 104 7.62 -4.66 -17.00
N LYS A 105 7.15 -4.46 -15.78
CA LYS A 105 6.19 -3.38 -15.44
C LYS A 105 6.86 -2.04 -15.16
N LYS A 106 8.20 -1.98 -15.17
CA LYS A 106 8.98 -0.76 -14.86
C LYS A 106 8.62 -0.15 -13.51
N ILE A 107 8.45 -1.00 -12.50
CA ILE A 107 8.13 -0.56 -11.14
C ILE A 107 9.43 -0.11 -10.48
N ASP A 108 9.48 1.15 -10.05
CA ASP A 108 10.59 1.76 -9.32
C ASP A 108 10.26 2.06 -7.85
N LEU A 109 9.03 1.78 -7.44
CA LEU A 109 8.62 1.82 -6.03
C LEU A 109 9.31 0.73 -5.21
N PRO A 110 9.45 0.91 -3.88
CA PRO A 110 9.91 -0.18 -3.03
C PRO A 110 8.91 -1.33 -3.05
N VAL A 111 9.42 -2.54 -3.25
CA VAL A 111 8.62 -3.77 -3.28
C VAL A 111 9.15 -4.71 -2.22
N GLY A 112 8.35 -4.94 -1.18
CA GLY A 112 8.65 -5.87 -0.10
C GLY A 112 8.15 -7.28 -0.39
N VAL A 113 8.96 -8.28 -0.05
CA VAL A 113 8.54 -9.69 -0.01
C VAL A 113 8.02 -9.99 1.38
N ASP A 114 6.71 -10.18 1.52
CA ASP A 114 6.07 -10.48 2.80
C ASP A 114 6.61 -11.80 3.35
N ARG A 115 7.13 -11.77 4.60
CA ARG A 115 7.79 -12.94 5.20
C ARG A 115 6.77 -13.96 5.68
N HIS A 116 7.01 -15.23 5.39
CA HIS A 116 6.31 -16.34 6.03
C HIS A 116 7.07 -16.80 7.28
N ALA A 117 6.36 -16.99 8.36
CA ALA A 117 6.89 -17.75 9.49
C ALA A 117 6.89 -19.26 9.14
N ASP A 118 7.78 -20.02 9.79
CA ASP A 118 7.89 -21.45 9.55
C ASP A 118 6.55 -22.17 9.81
N GLY A 119 6.10 -22.94 8.82
CA GLY A 119 4.85 -23.69 8.88
C GLY A 119 3.56 -22.87 8.68
N GLU A 120 3.66 -21.54 8.54
CA GLU A 120 2.52 -20.66 8.33
C GLU A 120 2.16 -20.52 6.85
N ARG A 121 0.87 -20.65 6.55
CA ARG A 121 0.35 -20.54 5.19
C ARG A 121 0.19 -19.10 4.73
N LEU A 122 -0.12 -18.20 5.65
CA LEU A 122 -0.27 -16.77 5.39
C LEU A 122 0.98 -16.01 5.82
N PRO A 123 1.43 -15.04 5.03
CA PRO A 123 2.58 -14.23 5.41
C PRO A 123 2.27 -13.26 6.55
N GLU A 124 3.30 -12.84 7.25
CA GLU A 124 3.18 -12.10 8.51
C GLU A 124 2.54 -10.72 8.37
N THR A 125 2.91 -9.93 7.35
CA THR A 125 2.32 -8.61 7.16
C THR A 125 0.85 -8.72 6.79
N MET A 126 0.51 -9.68 5.92
CA MET A 126 -0.88 -9.99 5.58
C MET A 126 -1.72 -10.28 6.84
N ARG A 127 -1.21 -11.10 7.75
CA ARG A 127 -1.89 -11.45 9.01
C ARG A 127 -2.08 -10.23 9.91
N ARG A 128 -1.03 -9.43 10.08
CA ARG A 128 -1.03 -8.22 10.93
C ARG A 128 -2.01 -7.17 10.42
N TYR A 129 -2.02 -6.94 9.10
CA TYR A 129 -2.96 -6.00 8.45
C TYR A 129 -4.36 -6.58 8.30
N ARG A 130 -4.55 -7.90 8.52
CA ARG A 130 -5.82 -8.60 8.35
C ARG A 130 -6.37 -8.44 6.94
N THR A 131 -5.48 -8.47 5.93
CA THR A 131 -5.89 -8.35 4.54
C THR A 131 -6.76 -9.53 4.12
N ARG A 132 -7.76 -9.27 3.30
CA ARG A 132 -8.73 -10.28 2.84
C ARG A 132 -8.30 -11.00 1.58
N GLY A 133 -7.31 -10.44 0.88
CA GLY A 133 -6.80 -10.96 -0.40
C GLY A 133 -6.05 -9.87 -1.15
N THR A 134 -5.96 -10.01 -2.48
CA THR A 134 -5.28 -9.04 -3.36
C THR A 134 -6.16 -8.68 -4.57
N PRO A 135 -6.10 -7.42 -5.05
CA PRO A 135 -5.38 -6.31 -4.44
C PRO A 135 -6.07 -5.82 -3.16
N GLU A 136 -5.30 -5.36 -2.21
CA GLU A 136 -5.83 -4.60 -1.08
C GLU A 136 -4.92 -3.39 -0.86
N ILE A 137 -5.51 -2.19 -0.72
CA ILE A 137 -4.77 -0.97 -0.46
C ILE A 137 -5.03 -0.51 0.96
N ALA A 138 -3.95 -0.23 1.69
CA ALA A 138 -3.98 0.41 3.00
C ALA A 138 -3.32 1.78 2.92
N ILE A 139 -3.93 2.80 3.55
CA ILE A 139 -3.40 4.16 3.61
C ILE A 139 -3.28 4.56 5.08
N ILE A 140 -2.08 4.97 5.45
CA ILE A 140 -1.68 5.29 6.81
C ILE A 140 -1.37 6.78 6.86
N ASP A 141 -1.92 7.47 7.84
CA ASP A 141 -1.68 8.89 8.06
C ASP A 141 -0.33 9.16 8.76
N ARG A 142 -0.03 10.43 8.98
CA ARG A 142 1.21 10.90 9.60
C ARG A 142 1.39 10.42 11.05
N ASP A 143 0.29 10.08 11.72
CA ASP A 143 0.29 9.57 13.10
C ASP A 143 0.41 8.04 13.17
N GLY A 144 0.53 7.38 12.02
CA GLY A 144 0.63 5.92 11.93
C GLY A 144 -0.72 5.21 12.07
N ILE A 145 -1.82 5.90 11.78
CA ILE A 145 -3.17 5.33 11.84
C ILE A 145 -3.64 4.97 10.43
N ILE A 146 -4.16 3.75 10.28
CA ILE A 146 -4.78 3.33 9.02
C ILE A 146 -6.11 4.07 8.86
N GLN A 147 -6.16 5.00 7.91
CA GLN A 147 -7.35 5.77 7.60
C GLN A 147 -8.24 5.12 6.54
N PHE A 148 -7.66 4.28 5.70
CA PHE A 148 -8.35 3.57 4.63
C PHE A 148 -7.72 2.19 4.45
N GLN A 149 -8.55 1.16 4.29
CA GLN A 149 -8.11 -0.16 3.89
C GLN A 149 -9.25 -0.84 3.11
N GLU A 150 -9.03 -1.13 1.83
CA GLU A 150 -10.06 -1.73 0.98
C GLU A 150 -9.49 -2.82 0.08
N PHE A 151 -10.24 -3.92 0.01
CA PHE A 151 -9.99 -5.06 -0.86
C PHE A 151 -10.71 -4.87 -2.20
N GLY A 152 -10.00 -5.11 -3.29
CA GLY A 152 -10.58 -5.04 -4.63
C GLY A 152 -10.70 -3.60 -5.17
N TYR A 153 -11.74 -3.37 -5.95
CA TYR A 153 -12.01 -2.10 -6.59
C TYR A 153 -12.67 -1.09 -5.64
N PHE A 154 -12.30 0.15 -5.78
CA PHE A 154 -12.96 1.33 -5.17
C PHE A 154 -12.85 2.53 -6.12
N GLU A 155 -13.68 3.56 -5.89
CA GLU A 155 -13.58 4.81 -6.65
C GLU A 155 -12.34 5.60 -6.22
N PRO A 156 -11.39 5.90 -7.15
CA PRO A 156 -10.13 6.53 -6.79
C PRO A 156 -10.24 7.97 -6.28
N GLU A 157 -11.14 8.77 -6.85
CA GLU A 157 -11.21 10.21 -6.61
C GLU A 157 -11.43 10.59 -5.14
N PRO A 158 -12.34 9.96 -4.37
CA PRO A 158 -12.48 10.25 -2.94
C PRO A 158 -11.24 9.88 -2.14
N VAL A 159 -10.55 8.81 -2.52
CA VAL A 159 -9.33 8.34 -1.87
C VAL A 159 -8.16 9.30 -2.16
N GLU A 160 -8.05 9.79 -3.40
CA GLU A 160 -7.07 10.82 -3.77
C GLU A 160 -7.27 12.11 -2.99
N ALA A 161 -8.52 12.56 -2.84
CA ALA A 161 -8.85 13.74 -2.04
C ALA A 161 -8.46 13.54 -0.56
N MET A 162 -8.64 12.34 -0.03
CA MET A 162 -8.20 11.97 1.33
C MET A 162 -6.68 12.03 1.44
N ILE A 163 -5.92 11.42 0.52
CA ILE A 163 -4.45 11.48 0.50
C ILE A 163 -4.00 12.95 0.46
N GLN A 164 -4.57 13.74 -0.45
CA GLN A 164 -4.24 15.16 -0.57
C GLN A 164 -4.48 15.94 0.73
N SER A 165 -5.58 15.66 1.43
CA SER A 165 -5.89 16.32 2.71
C SER A 165 -4.89 15.99 3.81
N MET A 166 -4.34 14.77 3.82
CA MET A 166 -3.32 14.35 4.77
C MET A 166 -1.93 14.92 4.47
N LEU A 167 -1.67 15.30 3.20
CA LEU A 167 -0.40 15.89 2.77
C LEU A 167 -0.30 17.38 3.08
N VAL A 168 -1.42 18.07 3.24
CA VAL A 168 -1.44 19.48 3.64
C VAL A 168 -1.03 19.59 5.10
N PRO A 169 -0.01 20.41 5.48
CA PRO A 169 0.33 20.62 6.87
C PRO A 169 -0.86 21.16 7.64
N THR A 170 -1.20 20.53 8.76
CA THR A 170 -2.18 21.12 9.69
C THR A 170 -1.58 22.44 10.16
N ARG A 171 -2.23 23.56 9.80
CA ARG A 171 -1.85 24.86 10.37
C ARG A 171 -2.04 24.77 11.88
N ALA A 172 -0.95 24.92 12.60
CA ALA A 172 -0.97 25.07 14.04
C ALA A 172 -1.70 26.35 14.44
#